data_b24554a0e4f8df79fe44b897fe04348d
#
_entry.id   b24554a0e4f8df79fe44b897fe04348d
#
_cell.length_a   1.000
_cell.length_b   1.000
_cell.length_c   1.000
_cell.angle_alpha   90.00
_cell.angle_beta   90.00
_cell.angle_gamma   90.00
#
_symmetry.space_group_name_H-M   'P 1'
#
loop_
_entity.id
_entity.type
_entity.pdbx_description
1 polymer ?
#
loop_
_entity_poly.entity_id
_entity_poly.type
_entity_poly.pdbx_seq_one_letter_code
_entity_poly.pdbx_strand_id
1 'polypeptide(L)'
;MISSQELIDLLTIDRKEKYHFVGQNYKTAWGRVFGGQVLGQSLHAAYQTVPSNRIAHSMHGYFILGGDVNIPIDYHVDDIRDGRSFTTRRVVAFQEGKAIFNMAASFHIKEEGENHQIQMPNVLTPDLLLTDIQQAEALQKKDPIRFQRLMKAHPQIFEFKPVNKAIYLQTRNSLPLAHIWFRIKDKITADIALQQQILAFASDYSLLLTATLPHRQKIVDSKMYYASLDHALWFHRDFKIDDWLLYAIESPSASNARGFSKGSIFDQKGKMIASVTQEGLMRKFK
;
A
#
# COMPACT_ATOMS: atom_id res chain seq x y z
N MET A 1 11.46 -8.22 11.55
CA MET A 1 11.80 -7.95 10.12
C MET A 1 11.13 -9.05 9.33
N ILE A 2 10.35 -8.72 8.32
CA ILE A 2 9.59 -9.72 7.56
C ILE A 2 10.37 -10.06 6.29
N SER A 3 10.61 -11.37 6.02
CA SER A 3 11.11 -11.88 4.74
C SER A 3 9.97 -11.90 3.71
N SER A 4 10.29 -12.08 2.43
CA SER A 4 9.26 -12.20 1.39
C SER A 4 8.33 -13.40 1.63
N GLN A 5 8.84 -14.51 2.16
CA GLN A 5 8.02 -15.67 2.52
C GLN A 5 7.09 -15.34 3.70
N GLU A 6 7.61 -14.68 4.76
CA GLU A 6 6.77 -14.24 5.88
C GLU A 6 5.66 -13.26 5.46
N LEU A 7 5.89 -12.41 4.44
CA LEU A 7 4.83 -11.58 3.87
C LEU A 7 3.79 -12.43 3.14
N ILE A 8 4.21 -13.39 2.33
CA ILE A 8 3.30 -14.30 1.63
C ILE A 8 2.44 -15.06 2.64
N ASP A 9 3.06 -15.61 3.69
CA ASP A 9 2.38 -16.32 4.78
C ASP A 9 1.40 -15.38 5.52
N LEU A 10 1.81 -14.13 5.79
CA LEU A 10 0.95 -13.12 6.41
C LEU A 10 -0.28 -12.79 5.56
N LEU A 11 -0.12 -12.70 4.24
CA LEU A 11 -1.21 -12.38 3.31
C LEU A 11 -2.10 -13.59 3.00
N THR A 12 -1.59 -14.81 3.15
CA THR A 12 -2.33 -16.07 2.97
C THR A 12 -3.05 -16.42 4.26
N ILE A 13 -4.28 -15.93 4.41
CA ILE A 13 -5.06 -16.07 5.65
C ILE A 13 -5.86 -17.36 5.70
N ASP A 14 -6.13 -17.84 6.91
CA ASP A 14 -6.82 -19.10 7.17
C ASP A 14 -8.31 -19.01 6.86
N ARG A 15 -8.82 -19.92 6.02
CA ARG A 15 -10.26 -20.08 5.83
C ARG A 15 -10.85 -20.87 7.00
N LYS A 16 -11.86 -20.32 7.70
CA LYS A 16 -12.62 -20.98 8.74
C LYS A 16 -13.94 -21.55 8.20
N GLU A 17 -14.60 -20.76 7.35
CA GLU A 17 -15.84 -21.14 6.67
C GLU A 17 -15.82 -20.61 5.23
N LYS A 18 -16.88 -20.88 4.45
CA LYS A 18 -16.97 -20.48 3.04
C LYS A 18 -16.66 -19.00 2.80
N TYR A 19 -17.12 -18.14 3.70
CA TYR A 19 -17.02 -16.67 3.61
C TYR A 19 -16.40 -16.03 4.86
N HIS A 20 -15.75 -16.84 5.73
CA HIS A 20 -15.08 -16.38 6.93
C HIS A 20 -13.63 -16.81 6.93
N PHE A 21 -12.72 -15.85 7.15
CA PHE A 21 -11.28 -16.04 7.17
C PHE A 21 -10.68 -15.34 8.38
N VAL A 22 -9.52 -15.82 8.85
CA VAL A 22 -8.80 -15.25 9.99
C VAL A 22 -7.35 -14.97 9.58
N GLY A 23 -6.93 -13.71 9.73
CA GLY A 23 -5.58 -13.25 9.46
C GLY A 23 -4.82 -12.92 10.73
N GLN A 24 -3.53 -13.30 10.77
CA GLN A 24 -2.61 -12.88 11.82
C GLN A 24 -2.00 -11.52 11.47
N ASN A 25 -1.41 -10.85 12.46
CA ASN A 25 -0.77 -9.57 12.29
C ASN A 25 0.74 -9.66 12.48
N TYR A 26 1.51 -8.87 11.73
CA TYR A 26 2.89 -8.60 12.12
C TYR A 26 2.96 -7.41 13.09
N LYS A 27 3.92 -7.44 14.00
CA LYS A 27 4.09 -6.37 14.99
C LYS A 27 4.75 -5.16 14.36
N THR A 28 3.99 -4.11 14.17
CA THR A 28 4.49 -2.81 13.70
C THR A 28 5.21 -2.05 14.82
N ALA A 29 6.14 -1.16 14.47
CA ALA A 29 6.85 -0.34 15.43
C ALA A 29 5.95 0.70 16.16
N TRP A 30 4.78 1.00 15.61
CA TRP A 30 3.80 1.97 16.15
C TRP A 30 2.61 1.32 16.87
N GLY A 31 2.58 -0.03 16.99
CA GLY A 31 1.60 -0.78 17.78
C GLY A 31 0.20 -0.88 17.21
N ARG A 32 -0.01 -0.52 15.95
CA ARG A 32 -1.29 -0.65 15.22
C ARG A 32 -1.11 -1.47 13.96
N VAL A 33 -2.16 -2.16 13.54
CA VAL A 33 -2.17 -2.89 12.27
C VAL A 33 -1.85 -1.93 11.12
N PHE A 34 -1.00 -2.38 10.20
CA PHE A 34 -0.67 -1.62 9.00
C PHE A 34 -1.82 -1.70 7.99
N GLY A 35 -2.21 -0.55 7.40
CA GLY A 35 -3.32 -0.50 6.45
C GLY A 35 -3.10 -1.41 5.24
N GLY A 36 -1.90 -1.41 4.68
CA GLY A 36 -1.54 -2.29 3.57
C GLY A 36 -1.72 -3.78 3.88
N GLN A 37 -1.50 -4.22 5.13
CA GLN A 37 -1.79 -5.60 5.54
C GLN A 37 -3.28 -5.91 5.41
N VAL A 38 -4.13 -5.03 5.92
CA VAL A 38 -5.58 -5.23 5.87
C VAL A 38 -6.09 -5.21 4.42
N LEU A 39 -5.52 -4.34 3.57
CA LEU A 39 -5.82 -4.31 2.12
C LEU A 39 -5.48 -5.65 1.46
N GLY A 40 -4.25 -6.15 1.66
CA GLY A 40 -3.79 -7.41 1.05
C GLY A 40 -4.56 -8.62 1.53
N GLN A 41 -4.79 -8.75 2.85
CA GLN A 41 -5.57 -9.85 3.45
C GLN A 41 -7.05 -9.80 3.05
N SER A 42 -7.66 -8.62 2.97
CA SER A 42 -9.04 -8.48 2.47
C SER A 42 -9.14 -8.90 1.01
N LEU A 43 -8.16 -8.52 0.18
CA LEU A 43 -8.14 -8.93 -1.23
C LEU A 43 -7.93 -10.46 -1.35
N HIS A 44 -7.10 -11.06 -0.49
CA HIS A 44 -6.96 -12.53 -0.40
C HIS A 44 -8.30 -13.19 -0.09
N ALA A 45 -9.00 -12.75 0.98
CA ALA A 45 -10.32 -13.27 1.35
C ALA A 45 -11.32 -13.20 0.18
N ALA A 46 -11.35 -12.06 -0.52
CA ALA A 46 -12.22 -11.88 -1.69
C ALA A 46 -11.87 -12.89 -2.81
N TYR A 47 -10.58 -13.05 -3.14
CA TYR A 47 -10.11 -14.00 -4.15
C TYR A 47 -10.48 -15.45 -3.85
N GLN A 48 -10.50 -15.85 -2.57
CA GLN A 48 -10.87 -17.20 -2.16
C GLN A 48 -12.36 -17.54 -2.37
N THR A 49 -13.18 -16.56 -2.77
CA THR A 49 -14.63 -16.71 -2.95
C THR A 49 -15.11 -16.49 -4.39
N VAL A 50 -14.19 -16.21 -5.31
CA VAL A 50 -14.50 -16.00 -6.73
C VAL A 50 -13.97 -17.16 -7.59
N PRO A 51 -14.54 -17.41 -8.79
CA PRO A 51 -14.00 -18.39 -9.73
C PRO A 51 -12.54 -18.07 -10.11
N SER A 52 -11.74 -19.09 -10.38
CA SER A 52 -10.29 -18.98 -10.65
C SER A 52 -9.94 -18.17 -11.91
N ASN A 53 -10.88 -17.99 -12.83
CA ASN A 53 -10.71 -17.16 -14.03
C ASN A 53 -11.05 -15.68 -13.80
N ARG A 54 -11.27 -15.27 -12.56
CA ARG A 54 -11.57 -13.89 -12.15
C ARG A 54 -10.33 -13.22 -11.61
N ILE A 55 -9.99 -12.06 -12.17
CA ILE A 55 -8.86 -11.24 -11.77
C ILE A 55 -9.40 -9.92 -11.24
N ALA A 56 -8.92 -9.47 -10.08
CA ALA A 56 -9.33 -8.18 -9.53
C ALA A 56 -8.90 -7.06 -10.48
N HIS A 57 -9.84 -6.16 -10.81
CA HIS A 57 -9.54 -4.95 -11.55
C HIS A 57 -9.65 -3.69 -10.70
N SER A 58 -10.37 -3.76 -9.56
CA SER A 58 -10.43 -2.64 -8.61
C SER A 58 -10.80 -3.09 -7.20
N MET A 59 -10.35 -2.30 -6.23
CA MET A 59 -10.77 -2.39 -4.84
C MET A 59 -10.87 -1.00 -4.20
N HIS A 60 -11.86 -0.81 -3.31
CA HIS A 60 -12.15 0.46 -2.65
C HIS A 60 -12.52 0.18 -1.19
N GLY A 61 -11.83 0.82 -0.24
CA GLY A 61 -12.06 0.56 1.17
C GLY A 61 -11.95 1.77 2.06
N TYR A 62 -12.57 1.68 3.25
CA TYR A 62 -12.50 2.65 4.34
C TYR A 62 -11.91 2.02 5.59
N PHE A 63 -10.94 2.73 6.18
CA PHE A 63 -10.42 2.42 7.50
C PHE A 63 -11.34 3.05 8.55
N ILE A 64 -11.93 2.23 9.42
CA ILE A 64 -12.96 2.63 10.39
C ILE A 64 -12.35 2.86 11.76
N LEU A 65 -11.55 1.90 12.23
CA LEU A 65 -10.86 1.93 13.52
C LEU A 65 -9.41 1.45 13.36
N GLY A 66 -8.54 1.95 14.25
CA GLY A 66 -7.16 1.42 14.32
C GLY A 66 -7.14 0.01 14.88
N GLY A 67 -6.66 -0.97 14.13
CA GLY A 67 -6.52 -2.35 14.58
C GLY A 67 -5.39 -2.54 15.60
N ASP A 68 -5.57 -3.46 16.56
CA ASP A 68 -4.56 -3.92 17.51
C ASP A 68 -3.72 -5.05 16.89
N VAL A 69 -2.40 -4.91 16.91
CA VAL A 69 -1.47 -5.93 16.35
C VAL A 69 -1.44 -7.25 17.12
N ASN A 70 -2.02 -7.31 18.33
CA ASN A 70 -2.04 -8.50 19.17
C ASN A 70 -3.32 -9.32 19.00
N ILE A 71 -4.33 -8.80 18.30
CA ILE A 71 -5.64 -9.42 18.11
C ILE A 71 -5.75 -9.86 16.64
N PRO A 72 -6.00 -11.14 16.32
CA PRO A 72 -6.26 -11.58 14.96
C PRO A 72 -7.42 -10.81 14.33
N ILE A 73 -7.46 -10.78 13.00
CA ILE A 73 -8.50 -10.09 12.24
C ILE A 73 -9.42 -11.12 11.60
N ASP A 74 -10.72 -11.02 11.87
CA ASP A 74 -11.76 -11.79 11.21
C ASP A 74 -12.22 -11.06 9.94
N TYR A 75 -12.16 -11.73 8.78
CA TYR A 75 -12.60 -11.21 7.49
C TYR A 75 -13.88 -11.93 7.07
N HIS A 76 -14.97 -11.19 6.97
CA HIS A 76 -16.24 -11.69 6.46
C HIS A 76 -16.46 -11.18 5.05
N VAL A 77 -16.77 -12.11 4.13
CA VAL A 77 -16.97 -11.82 2.71
C VAL A 77 -18.44 -11.96 2.37
N ASP A 78 -19.00 -10.95 1.69
CA ASP A 78 -20.34 -11.02 1.09
C ASP A 78 -20.21 -11.17 -0.43
N ASP A 79 -20.94 -12.11 -1.02
CA ASP A 79 -21.07 -12.31 -2.45
C ASP A 79 -22.14 -11.37 -3.03
N ILE A 80 -21.74 -10.15 -3.31
CA ILE A 80 -22.66 -9.11 -3.76
C ILE A 80 -23.23 -9.42 -5.16
N ARG A 81 -22.37 -9.96 -6.05
CA ARG A 81 -22.77 -10.30 -7.42
C ARG A 81 -21.85 -11.32 -8.05
N ASP A 82 -22.44 -12.32 -8.69
CA ASP A 82 -21.79 -13.20 -9.66
C ASP A 82 -22.45 -13.01 -11.03
N GLY A 83 -21.81 -12.19 -11.87
CA GLY A 83 -22.26 -11.95 -13.25
C GLY A 83 -21.46 -12.77 -14.27
N ARG A 84 -21.86 -12.68 -15.53
CA ARG A 84 -21.22 -13.41 -16.63
C ARG A 84 -19.72 -13.03 -16.76
N SER A 85 -19.38 -11.74 -16.79
CA SER A 85 -18.01 -11.23 -16.95
C SER A 85 -17.48 -10.61 -15.64
N PHE A 86 -18.32 -10.02 -14.80
CA PHE A 86 -17.93 -9.34 -13.56
C PHE A 86 -18.45 -10.06 -12.31
N THR A 87 -17.63 -10.03 -11.28
CA THR A 87 -17.95 -10.55 -9.94
C THR A 87 -17.59 -9.48 -8.90
N THR A 88 -18.47 -9.25 -7.92
CA THR A 88 -18.23 -8.25 -6.87
C THR A 88 -18.29 -8.92 -5.50
N ARG A 89 -17.32 -8.62 -4.65
CA ARG A 89 -17.27 -9.05 -3.24
C ARG A 89 -17.14 -7.84 -2.34
N ARG A 90 -17.83 -7.88 -1.20
CA ARG A 90 -17.60 -6.97 -0.07
C ARG A 90 -16.89 -7.73 1.03
N VAL A 91 -15.88 -7.13 1.63
CA VAL A 91 -15.14 -7.70 2.76
C VAL A 91 -15.23 -6.72 3.92
N VAL A 92 -15.60 -7.21 5.10
CA VAL A 92 -15.53 -6.45 6.34
C VAL A 92 -14.56 -7.13 7.27
N ALA A 93 -13.57 -6.38 7.77
CA ALA A 93 -12.59 -6.85 8.73
C ALA A 93 -12.98 -6.44 10.15
N PHE A 94 -12.95 -7.40 11.09
CA PHE A 94 -13.36 -7.21 12.48
C PHE A 94 -12.23 -7.56 13.44
N GLN A 95 -12.21 -6.88 14.58
CA GLN A 95 -11.51 -7.30 15.79
C GLN A 95 -12.47 -7.16 16.97
N GLU A 96 -12.62 -8.22 17.79
CA GLU A 96 -13.52 -8.24 18.95
C GLU A 96 -14.95 -7.75 18.61
N GLY A 97 -15.46 -8.20 17.46
CA GLY A 97 -16.81 -7.85 16.99
C GLY A 97 -16.98 -6.42 16.47
N LYS A 98 -15.93 -5.59 16.44
CA LYS A 98 -15.94 -4.22 15.91
C LYS A 98 -15.32 -4.18 14.52
N ALA A 99 -16.02 -3.59 13.55
CA ALA A 99 -15.48 -3.38 12.22
C ALA A 99 -14.30 -2.39 12.28
N ILE A 100 -13.13 -2.80 11.80
CA ILE A 100 -11.92 -1.96 11.70
C ILE A 100 -11.69 -1.46 10.28
N PHE A 101 -12.20 -2.20 9.27
CA PHE A 101 -12.07 -1.88 7.86
C PHE A 101 -13.21 -2.49 7.06
N ASN A 102 -13.61 -1.87 5.95
CA ASN A 102 -14.46 -2.48 4.94
C ASN A 102 -13.95 -2.18 3.53
N MET A 103 -14.21 -3.09 2.58
CA MET A 103 -13.77 -2.98 1.20
C MET A 103 -14.80 -3.62 0.27
N ALA A 104 -14.98 -3.03 -0.92
CA ALA A 104 -15.56 -3.71 -2.07
C ALA A 104 -14.47 -3.96 -3.12
N ALA A 105 -14.42 -5.17 -3.66
CA ALA A 105 -13.54 -5.55 -4.76
C ALA A 105 -14.35 -6.04 -5.95
N SER A 106 -13.96 -5.63 -7.15
CA SER A 106 -14.56 -6.07 -8.41
C SER A 106 -13.55 -6.86 -9.23
N PHE A 107 -14.01 -7.97 -9.77
CA PHE A 107 -13.24 -8.94 -10.54
C PHE A 107 -13.81 -9.06 -11.94
N HIS A 108 -12.95 -9.32 -12.90
CA HIS A 108 -13.32 -9.45 -14.31
C HIS A 108 -12.62 -10.65 -14.96
N ILE A 109 -13.21 -11.25 -15.96
CA ILE A 109 -12.51 -12.17 -16.85
C ILE A 109 -11.56 -11.38 -17.74
N LYS A 110 -10.54 -12.04 -18.30
CA LYS A 110 -9.62 -11.41 -19.24
C LYS A 110 -10.32 -11.26 -20.58
N GLU A 111 -10.42 -10.03 -21.10
CA GLU A 111 -11.04 -9.69 -22.39
C GLU A 111 -10.13 -8.75 -23.18
N GLU A 112 -10.21 -8.79 -24.51
CA GLU A 112 -9.57 -7.82 -25.39
C GLU A 112 -10.43 -6.56 -25.50
N GLY A 113 -9.78 -5.38 -25.67
CA GLY A 113 -10.47 -4.10 -25.78
C GLY A 113 -9.51 -2.98 -26.16
N GLU A 114 -10.06 -1.75 -26.27
CA GLU A 114 -9.28 -0.54 -26.53
C GLU A 114 -8.25 -0.29 -25.43
N ASN A 115 -7.08 0.23 -25.81
CA ASN A 115 -5.95 0.39 -24.91
C ASN A 115 -5.29 1.77 -25.06
N HIS A 116 -5.21 2.51 -23.95
CA HIS A 116 -4.43 3.74 -23.84
C HIS A 116 -3.91 3.88 -22.41
N GLN A 117 -2.96 4.75 -22.20
CA GLN A 117 -2.45 5.12 -20.87
C GLN A 117 -1.77 6.49 -20.93
N ILE A 118 -1.56 7.09 -19.77
CA ILE A 118 -0.72 8.28 -19.63
C ILE A 118 0.76 7.88 -19.77
N GLN A 119 1.60 8.85 -20.14
CA GLN A 119 3.04 8.64 -20.22
C GLN A 119 3.65 8.57 -18.80
N MET A 120 4.57 7.61 -18.60
CA MET A 120 5.38 7.55 -17.40
C MET A 120 6.25 8.82 -17.26
N PRO A 121 6.35 9.40 -16.05
CA PRO A 121 7.27 10.51 -15.81
C PRO A 121 8.71 10.16 -16.21
N ASN A 122 9.41 11.13 -16.82
CA ASN A 122 10.83 10.97 -17.15
C ASN A 122 11.67 11.17 -15.88
N VAL A 123 12.14 10.06 -15.31
CA VAL A 123 12.93 10.03 -14.07
C VAL A 123 14.17 9.13 -14.24
N LEU A 124 15.17 9.32 -13.38
CA LEU A 124 16.34 8.44 -13.36
C LEU A 124 15.92 6.99 -13.11
N THR A 125 16.60 6.08 -13.79
CA THR A 125 16.39 4.62 -13.61
C THR A 125 16.89 4.15 -12.24
N PRO A 126 16.35 3.05 -11.69
CA PRO A 126 16.74 2.59 -10.35
C PRO A 126 18.24 2.30 -10.20
N ASP A 127 18.95 1.94 -11.26
CA ASP A 127 20.39 1.63 -11.20
C ASP A 127 21.25 2.86 -10.85
N LEU A 128 20.74 4.06 -11.13
CA LEU A 128 21.43 5.32 -10.85
C LEU A 128 21.05 5.92 -9.49
N LEU A 129 20.19 5.26 -8.70
CA LEU A 129 19.63 5.81 -7.46
C LEU A 129 20.12 5.03 -6.24
N LEU A 130 20.35 5.76 -5.16
CA LEU A 130 20.53 5.18 -3.83
C LEU A 130 19.21 4.69 -3.27
N THR A 131 19.27 3.61 -2.49
CA THR A 131 18.11 3.21 -1.69
C THR A 131 17.81 4.27 -0.62
N ASP A 132 16.59 4.28 -0.14
CA ASP A 132 16.19 5.16 0.96
C ASP A 132 16.95 4.89 2.25
N ILE A 133 17.35 3.62 2.50
CA ILE A 133 18.24 3.23 3.61
C ILE A 133 19.62 3.84 3.41
N GLN A 134 20.23 3.73 2.21
CA GLN A 134 21.51 4.37 1.91
C GLN A 134 21.45 5.90 2.05
N GLN A 135 20.34 6.52 1.64
CA GLN A 135 20.12 7.96 1.88
C GLN A 135 20.03 8.29 3.40
N ALA A 136 19.57 7.35 4.21
CA ALA A 136 19.46 7.55 5.67
C ALA A 136 20.78 7.32 6.43
N GLU A 137 21.81 6.71 5.84
CA GLU A 137 23.10 6.43 6.52
C GLU A 137 23.76 7.70 7.11
N ALA A 138 23.65 8.84 6.41
CA ALA A 138 24.15 10.11 6.94
C ALA A 138 23.46 10.54 8.26
N LEU A 139 22.22 10.09 8.48
CA LEU A 139 21.47 10.34 9.72
C LEU A 139 22.01 9.51 10.87
N GLN A 140 22.55 8.31 10.61
CA GLN A 140 23.13 7.45 11.65
C GLN A 140 24.23 8.16 12.45
N LYS A 141 25.04 8.97 11.75
CA LYS A 141 26.11 9.75 12.40
C LYS A 141 25.61 10.98 13.14
N LYS A 142 24.53 11.62 12.63
CA LYS A 142 24.01 12.89 13.18
C LYS A 142 22.98 12.69 14.29
N ASP A 143 22.12 11.70 14.15
CA ASP A 143 21.01 11.38 15.06
C ASP A 143 20.76 9.86 15.06
N PRO A 144 21.59 9.09 15.80
CA PRO A 144 21.50 7.64 15.86
C PRO A 144 20.12 7.14 16.34
N ILE A 145 19.49 7.87 17.27
CA ILE A 145 18.18 7.50 17.85
C ILE A 145 17.10 7.58 16.76
N ARG A 146 17.09 8.68 16.01
CA ARG A 146 16.15 8.86 14.89
C ARG A 146 16.38 7.81 13.80
N PHE A 147 17.64 7.54 13.47
CA PHE A 147 17.98 6.48 12.51
C PHE A 147 17.45 5.11 12.95
N GLN A 148 17.67 4.70 14.20
CA GLN A 148 17.16 3.44 14.74
C GLN A 148 15.63 3.35 14.68
N ARG A 149 14.92 4.45 15.01
CA ARG A 149 13.45 4.50 14.91
C ARG A 149 12.97 4.32 13.47
N LEU A 150 13.64 4.96 12.50
CA LEU A 150 13.33 4.80 11.07
C LEU A 150 13.56 3.37 10.62
N MET A 151 14.69 2.77 10.97
CA MET A 151 15.01 1.39 10.59
C MET A 151 14.04 0.38 11.21
N LYS A 152 13.58 0.61 12.44
CA LYS A 152 12.56 -0.23 13.10
C LYS A 152 11.21 -0.14 12.39
N ALA A 153 10.85 1.02 11.84
CA ALA A 153 9.59 1.24 11.12
C ALA A 153 9.67 0.87 9.63
N HIS A 154 10.89 0.70 9.08
CA HIS A 154 11.09 0.47 7.65
C HIS A 154 10.64 -0.95 7.25
N PRO A 155 9.84 -1.09 6.18
CA PRO A 155 9.43 -2.40 5.66
C PRO A 155 10.58 -3.08 4.93
N GLN A 156 11.41 -3.80 5.66
CA GLN A 156 12.66 -4.41 5.17
C GLN A 156 12.49 -5.39 4.00
N ILE A 157 11.26 -5.84 3.74
CA ILE A 157 10.92 -6.76 2.63
C ILE A 157 10.93 -6.07 1.26
N PHE A 158 10.74 -4.76 1.23
CA PHE A 158 10.79 -3.97 0.00
C PHE A 158 12.12 -3.23 -0.12
N GLU A 159 12.54 -3.00 -1.34
CA GLU A 159 13.59 -2.06 -1.69
C GLU A 159 12.95 -0.81 -2.29
N PHE A 160 13.25 0.36 -1.73
CA PHE A 160 12.77 1.65 -2.21
C PHE A 160 13.94 2.49 -2.68
N LYS A 161 13.82 3.08 -3.86
CA LYS A 161 14.78 4.03 -4.43
C LYS A 161 14.07 5.33 -4.80
N PRO A 162 13.96 6.28 -3.87
CA PRO A 162 13.38 7.59 -4.16
C PRO A 162 14.21 8.33 -5.21
N VAL A 163 13.53 8.88 -6.23
CA VAL A 163 14.20 9.67 -7.29
C VAL A 163 14.81 10.94 -6.70
N ASN A 164 14.14 11.53 -5.72
CA ASN A 164 14.66 12.61 -4.92
C ASN A 164 15.04 12.12 -3.51
N LYS A 165 15.08 13.00 -2.55
CA LYS A 165 15.28 12.63 -1.15
C LYS A 165 14.08 11.88 -0.59
N ALA A 166 14.31 10.79 0.14
CA ALA A 166 13.25 10.03 0.82
C ALA A 166 12.38 10.97 1.67
N ILE A 167 11.05 10.81 1.61
CA ILE A 167 10.08 11.74 2.21
C ILE A 167 10.36 11.95 3.72
N TYR A 168 10.64 10.87 4.44
CA TYR A 168 10.89 10.91 5.89
C TYR A 168 12.24 11.58 6.27
N LEU A 169 13.14 11.80 5.31
CA LEU A 169 14.39 12.53 5.48
C LEU A 169 14.25 14.03 5.14
N GLN A 170 13.18 14.43 4.48
CA GLN A 170 12.96 15.83 4.09
C GLN A 170 12.59 16.68 5.30
N THR A 171 13.22 17.87 5.40
CA THR A 171 12.98 18.85 6.48
C THR A 171 12.47 20.18 5.94
N ARG A 172 12.56 20.40 4.62
CA ARG A 172 12.12 21.62 3.95
C ARG A 172 10.87 21.34 3.11
N ASN A 173 10.05 22.38 2.92
CA ASN A 173 8.90 22.29 2.04
C ASN A 173 9.36 21.99 0.60
N SER A 174 8.59 21.17 -0.09
CA SER A 174 8.79 20.85 -1.51
C SER A 174 7.44 20.68 -2.22
N LEU A 175 7.47 20.50 -3.52
CA LEU A 175 6.28 20.17 -4.28
C LEU A 175 5.62 18.89 -3.72
N PRO A 176 4.30 18.77 -3.78
CA PRO A 176 3.57 17.59 -3.31
C PRO A 176 3.67 16.42 -4.31
N LEU A 177 4.90 16.07 -4.67
CA LEU A 177 5.23 15.05 -5.67
C LEU A 177 6.29 14.11 -5.11
N ALA A 178 6.10 12.81 -5.25
CA ALA A 178 7.10 11.80 -4.93
C ALA A 178 7.16 10.75 -6.03
N HIS A 179 8.35 10.48 -6.53
CA HIS A 179 8.63 9.40 -7.47
C HIS A 179 9.55 8.40 -6.77
N ILE A 180 9.09 7.16 -6.63
CA ILE A 180 9.78 6.13 -5.86
C ILE A 180 9.76 4.84 -6.65
N TRP A 181 10.94 4.34 -7.04
CA TRP A 181 11.06 2.98 -7.51
C TRP A 181 10.98 2.03 -6.33
N PHE A 182 10.22 0.94 -6.48
CA PHE A 182 10.12 -0.09 -5.46
C PHE A 182 9.99 -1.48 -6.07
N ARG A 183 10.37 -2.48 -5.29
CA ARG A 183 10.15 -3.89 -5.58
C ARG A 183 10.19 -4.70 -4.28
N ILE A 184 9.65 -5.90 -4.27
CA ILE A 184 9.99 -6.88 -3.23
C ILE A 184 11.45 -7.33 -3.46
N LYS A 185 12.21 -7.54 -2.39
CA LYS A 185 13.67 -7.82 -2.51
C LYS A 185 13.99 -9.15 -3.14
N ASP A 186 13.28 -10.20 -2.70
CA ASP A 186 13.53 -11.55 -3.14
C ASP A 186 12.76 -11.85 -4.43
N LYS A 187 13.31 -12.72 -5.26
CA LYS A 187 12.56 -13.30 -6.38
C LYS A 187 11.49 -14.24 -5.83
N ILE A 188 10.28 -14.09 -6.28
CA ILE A 188 9.13 -14.88 -5.84
C ILE A 188 8.42 -15.56 -7.00
N THR A 189 7.90 -16.75 -6.75
CA THR A 189 6.95 -17.40 -7.66
C THR A 189 5.55 -17.09 -7.16
N ALA A 190 4.82 -16.25 -7.89
CA ALA A 190 3.50 -15.80 -7.50
C ALA A 190 2.59 -15.71 -8.73
N ASP A 191 1.34 -16.17 -8.60
CA ASP A 191 0.29 -15.93 -9.58
C ASP A 191 -0.15 -14.44 -9.54
N ILE A 192 -1.03 -14.05 -10.46
CA ILE A 192 -1.47 -12.66 -10.53
C ILE A 192 -2.26 -12.24 -9.28
N ALA A 193 -2.98 -13.15 -8.63
CA ALA A 193 -3.74 -12.85 -7.43
C ALA A 193 -2.81 -12.47 -6.27
N LEU A 194 -1.76 -13.26 -6.03
CA LEU A 194 -0.76 -12.96 -5.01
C LEU A 194 0.05 -11.69 -5.36
N GLN A 195 0.41 -11.49 -6.64
CA GLN A 195 1.06 -10.25 -7.10
C GLN A 195 0.22 -9.01 -6.73
N GLN A 196 -1.10 -9.07 -6.96
CA GLN A 196 -2.03 -7.99 -6.64
C GLN A 196 -2.20 -7.77 -5.13
N GLN A 197 -2.20 -8.83 -4.32
CA GLN A 197 -2.26 -8.74 -2.86
C GLN A 197 -1.00 -8.05 -2.29
N ILE A 198 0.18 -8.42 -2.79
CA ILE A 198 1.45 -7.78 -2.41
C ILE A 198 1.47 -6.32 -2.87
N LEU A 199 0.96 -6.02 -4.07
CA LEU A 199 0.86 -4.64 -4.56
C LEU A 199 -0.10 -3.81 -3.69
N ALA A 200 -1.25 -4.37 -3.30
CA ALA A 200 -2.18 -3.70 -2.39
C ALA A 200 -1.51 -3.40 -1.03
N PHE A 201 -0.72 -4.34 -0.50
CA PHE A 201 0.09 -4.11 0.70
C PHE A 201 1.11 -2.97 0.48
N ALA A 202 1.85 -2.99 -0.62
CA ALA A 202 2.91 -2.03 -0.91
C ALA A 202 2.37 -0.63 -1.23
N SER A 203 1.19 -0.52 -1.82
CA SER A 203 0.60 0.74 -2.29
C SER A 203 0.25 1.71 -1.16
N ASP A 204 0.12 1.23 0.09
CA ASP A 204 -0.14 2.08 1.26
C ASP A 204 1.12 2.84 1.75
N TYR A 205 2.32 2.44 1.30
CA TYR A 205 3.54 3.19 1.63
C TYR A 205 3.63 4.50 0.85
N SER A 206 4.09 5.55 1.53
CA SER A 206 4.43 6.86 0.97
C SER A 206 3.26 7.72 0.48
N LEU A 207 2.07 7.15 0.25
CA LEU A 207 0.95 7.84 -0.37
C LEU A 207 0.49 9.04 0.48
N LEU A 208 0.05 8.81 1.72
CA LEU A 208 -0.34 9.89 2.64
C LEU A 208 0.82 10.84 2.97
N LEU A 209 2.05 10.32 3.09
CA LEU A 209 3.21 11.15 3.42
C LEU A 209 3.54 12.17 2.34
N THR A 210 3.17 11.92 1.08
CA THR A 210 3.36 12.88 -0.03
C THR A 210 2.57 14.16 0.20
N ALA A 211 1.37 14.09 0.82
CA ALA A 211 0.59 15.26 1.20
C ALA A 211 1.27 16.14 2.27
N THR A 212 2.28 15.62 2.97
CA THR A 212 3.02 16.38 3.98
C THR A 212 4.12 17.26 3.38
N LEU A 213 4.55 17.01 2.15
CA LEU A 213 5.73 17.65 1.53
C LEU A 213 5.66 19.18 1.50
N PRO A 214 4.54 19.83 1.16
CA PRO A 214 4.43 21.30 1.21
C PRO A 214 4.47 21.89 2.61
N HIS A 215 4.35 21.07 3.66
CA HIS A 215 4.21 21.49 5.04
C HIS A 215 5.37 21.05 5.94
N ARG A 216 6.43 20.46 5.36
CA ARG A 216 7.51 19.80 6.12
C ARG A 216 8.16 20.68 7.17
N GLN A 217 8.44 21.94 6.87
CA GLN A 217 9.05 22.86 7.84
C GLN A 217 8.19 23.08 9.09
N LYS A 218 6.86 23.05 8.95
CA LYS A 218 5.92 23.25 10.07
C LYS A 218 5.68 21.99 10.89
N ILE A 219 5.90 20.81 10.29
CA ILE A 219 5.50 19.53 10.90
C ILE A 219 6.69 18.68 11.36
N VAL A 220 7.92 18.93 10.86
CA VAL A 220 9.09 18.10 11.15
C VAL A 220 9.39 17.99 12.65
N ASP A 221 9.18 19.06 13.39
CA ASP A 221 9.38 19.12 14.85
C ASP A 221 8.05 19.03 15.64
N SER A 222 6.95 18.74 14.95
CA SER A 222 5.64 18.63 15.57
C SER A 222 5.28 17.16 15.80
N LYS A 223 4.61 16.87 16.91
CA LYS A 223 3.97 15.56 17.09
C LYS A 223 2.74 15.52 16.19
N MET A 224 2.82 14.75 15.12
CA MET A 224 1.74 14.56 14.18
C MET A 224 1.10 13.18 14.34
N TYR A 225 -0.19 13.13 14.23
CA TYR A 225 -0.97 11.91 14.11
C TYR A 225 -1.38 11.72 12.66
N TYR A 226 -1.04 10.57 12.10
CA TYR A 226 -1.40 10.15 10.75
C TYR A 226 -2.29 8.90 10.82
N ALA A 227 -3.35 8.87 10.01
CA ALA A 227 -4.18 7.70 9.83
C ALA A 227 -4.80 7.72 8.43
N SER A 228 -4.73 6.62 7.72
CA SER A 228 -5.46 6.44 6.47
C SER A 228 -6.97 6.45 6.76
N LEU A 229 -7.78 7.09 5.90
CA LEU A 229 -9.24 7.14 6.00
C LEU A 229 -9.87 6.22 4.96
N ASP A 230 -9.35 6.21 3.74
CA ASP A 230 -9.76 5.34 2.67
C ASP A 230 -8.54 4.85 1.86
N HIS A 231 -8.76 3.94 0.94
CA HIS A 231 -7.79 3.52 -0.06
C HIS A 231 -8.53 2.92 -1.25
N ALA A 232 -8.19 3.35 -2.46
CA ALA A 232 -8.71 2.77 -3.67
C ALA A 232 -7.56 2.41 -4.63
N LEU A 233 -7.67 1.25 -5.26
CA LEU A 233 -6.65 0.69 -6.15
C LEU A 233 -7.32 0.07 -7.38
N TRP A 234 -6.84 0.44 -8.57
CA TRP A 234 -7.24 -0.15 -9.85
C TRP A 234 -6.05 -0.86 -10.46
N PHE A 235 -6.22 -2.11 -10.83
CA PHE A 235 -5.23 -2.92 -11.53
C PHE A 235 -5.50 -2.86 -13.03
N HIS A 236 -4.55 -2.37 -13.80
CA HIS A 236 -4.73 -2.15 -15.23
C HIS A 236 -4.09 -3.25 -16.07
N ARG A 237 -2.93 -3.76 -15.67
CA ARG A 237 -2.15 -4.72 -16.46
C ARG A 237 -1.36 -5.65 -15.58
N ASP A 238 -1.03 -6.83 -16.11
CA ASP A 238 -0.17 -7.82 -15.45
C ASP A 238 1.24 -7.25 -15.24
N PHE A 239 1.85 -7.59 -14.12
CA PHE A 239 3.16 -7.12 -13.67
C PHE A 239 3.86 -8.20 -12.84
N LYS A 240 5.12 -7.93 -12.46
CA LYS A 240 5.87 -8.69 -11.48
C LYS A 240 6.33 -7.74 -10.37
N ILE A 241 5.96 -8.04 -9.12
CA ILE A 241 6.28 -7.22 -7.95
C ILE A 241 7.76 -7.30 -7.55
N ASP A 242 8.48 -8.32 -8.05
CA ASP A 242 9.92 -8.49 -7.88
C ASP A 242 10.77 -7.84 -8.98
N ASP A 243 10.12 -7.21 -9.97
CA ASP A 243 10.74 -6.26 -10.89
C ASP A 243 10.53 -4.82 -10.37
N TRP A 244 11.40 -3.88 -10.82
CA TRP A 244 11.26 -2.48 -10.43
C TRP A 244 9.97 -1.86 -10.97
N LEU A 245 9.18 -1.28 -10.07
CA LEU A 245 7.99 -0.51 -10.37
C LEU A 245 8.18 0.94 -9.92
N LEU A 246 7.82 1.90 -10.76
CA LEU A 246 7.81 3.32 -10.42
C LEU A 246 6.46 3.71 -9.83
N TYR A 247 6.45 4.16 -8.59
CA TYR A 247 5.29 4.80 -7.97
C TYR A 247 5.41 6.31 -8.10
N ALA A 248 4.66 6.88 -9.03
CA ALA A 248 4.56 8.32 -9.25
C ALA A 248 3.35 8.85 -8.46
N ILE A 249 3.61 9.56 -7.37
CA ILE A 249 2.61 10.05 -6.41
C ILE A 249 2.54 11.56 -6.49
N GLU A 250 1.32 12.10 -6.47
CA GLU A 250 1.05 13.52 -6.28
C GLU A 250 -0.04 13.72 -5.23
N SER A 251 0.02 14.85 -4.51
CA SER A 251 -1.02 15.25 -3.57
C SER A 251 -1.64 16.58 -4.03
N PRO A 252 -2.79 16.55 -4.69
CA PRO A 252 -3.43 17.75 -5.21
C PRO A 252 -4.07 18.62 -4.11
N SER A 253 -4.31 18.07 -2.91
CA SER A 253 -5.01 18.81 -1.86
C SER A 253 -4.66 18.36 -0.46
N ALA A 254 -4.56 19.33 0.46
CA ALA A 254 -4.61 19.12 1.90
C ALA A 254 -5.49 20.19 2.55
N SER A 255 -6.52 19.79 3.28
CA SER A 255 -7.46 20.69 3.96
C SER A 255 -8.13 20.02 5.15
N ASN A 256 -8.63 20.78 6.11
CA ASN A 256 -9.37 20.28 7.28
C ASN A 256 -8.65 19.10 7.97
N ALA A 257 -7.34 19.22 8.18
CA ALA A 257 -6.48 18.19 8.75
C ALA A 257 -6.47 16.86 7.97
N ARG A 258 -6.82 16.86 6.68
CA ARG A 258 -6.71 15.71 5.78
C ARG A 258 -5.79 16.03 4.62
N GLY A 259 -5.14 15.01 4.08
CA GLY A 259 -4.36 15.07 2.85
C GLY A 259 -4.88 14.02 1.87
N PHE A 260 -5.13 14.42 0.65
CA PHE A 260 -5.49 13.53 -0.44
C PHE A 260 -4.29 13.34 -1.36
N SER A 261 -4.02 12.10 -1.74
CA SER A 261 -2.96 11.74 -2.68
C SER A 261 -3.48 10.75 -3.72
N LYS A 262 -2.92 10.81 -4.91
CA LYS A 262 -3.12 9.84 -5.97
C LYS A 262 -1.78 9.40 -6.54
N GLY A 263 -1.72 8.19 -7.05
CA GLY A 263 -0.51 7.64 -7.62
C GLY A 263 -0.77 6.79 -8.84
N SER A 264 0.20 6.77 -9.74
CA SER A 264 0.26 5.89 -10.89
C SER A 264 1.48 5.00 -10.76
N ILE A 265 1.30 3.69 -10.97
CA ILE A 265 2.39 2.71 -10.87
C ILE A 265 2.73 2.22 -12.28
N PHE A 266 4.01 2.26 -12.63
CA PHE A 266 4.54 1.86 -13.94
C PHE A 266 5.62 0.80 -13.79
N ASP A 267 5.77 -0.08 -14.79
CA ASP A 267 6.97 -0.90 -14.92
C ASP A 267 8.14 -0.10 -15.53
N GLN A 268 9.32 -0.71 -15.59
CA GLN A 268 10.53 -0.07 -16.17
C GLN A 268 10.40 0.24 -17.67
N LYS A 269 9.45 -0.35 -18.37
CA LYS A 269 9.19 -0.10 -19.79
C LYS A 269 8.16 1.02 -19.99
N GLY A 270 7.67 1.63 -18.90
CA GLY A 270 6.67 2.68 -18.92
C GLY A 270 5.23 2.18 -19.06
N LYS A 271 4.98 0.87 -18.92
CA LYS A 271 3.63 0.30 -18.92
C LYS A 271 2.94 0.61 -17.59
N MET A 272 1.78 1.25 -17.64
CA MET A 272 0.99 1.58 -16.46
C MET A 272 0.32 0.32 -15.88
N ILE A 273 0.69 -0.01 -14.65
CA ILE A 273 0.26 -1.23 -13.94
C ILE A 273 -1.01 -0.97 -13.14
N ALA A 274 -1.01 0.13 -12.38
CA ALA A 274 -2.10 0.42 -11.44
C ALA A 274 -2.26 1.93 -11.22
N SER A 275 -3.47 2.30 -10.74
CA SER A 275 -3.79 3.60 -10.18
C SER A 275 -4.20 3.45 -8.73
N VAL A 276 -3.80 4.41 -7.90
CA VAL A 276 -4.05 4.40 -6.45
C VAL A 276 -4.56 5.76 -6.00
N THR A 277 -5.50 5.80 -5.05
CA THR A 277 -5.87 7.04 -4.35
C THR A 277 -6.06 6.77 -2.86
N GLN A 278 -5.80 7.80 -2.05
CA GLN A 278 -5.97 7.74 -0.60
C GLN A 278 -6.22 9.12 -0.01
N GLU A 279 -7.21 9.25 0.85
CA GLU A 279 -7.28 10.36 1.82
C GLU A 279 -6.82 9.87 3.19
N GLY A 280 -6.13 10.71 3.92
CA GLY A 280 -5.70 10.40 5.27
C GLY A 280 -5.71 11.61 6.20
N LEU A 281 -5.85 11.34 7.49
CA LEU A 281 -5.77 12.34 8.54
C LEU A 281 -4.33 12.77 8.77
N MET A 282 -4.12 14.09 8.86
CA MET A 282 -2.85 14.74 9.20
C MET A 282 -3.12 15.76 10.32
N ARG A 283 -3.12 15.32 11.57
CA ARG A 283 -3.50 16.14 12.71
C ARG A 283 -2.31 16.37 13.65
N LYS A 284 -2.12 17.62 14.09
CA LYS A 284 -1.24 17.89 15.23
C LYS A 284 -1.88 17.38 16.52
N PHE A 285 -1.08 16.73 17.37
CA PHE A 285 -1.48 16.54 18.76
C PHE A 285 -1.61 17.91 19.43
N LYS A 286 -2.69 18.08 20.17
CA LYS A 286 -2.85 19.23 21.07
C LYS A 286 -1.94 19.11 22.28
#